data_a1ba46e458d249436f59a53e450ef29a
#
_entry.id   a1ba46e458d249436f59a53e450ef29a
#
_cell.length_a   1.000
_cell.length_b   1.000
_cell.length_c   1.000
_cell.angle_alpha   90.00
_cell.angle_beta   90.00
_cell.angle_gamma   90.00
#
_symmetry.space_group_name_H-M   'P 1'
#
loop_
_entity.id
_entity.type
_entity.pdbx_description
1 polymer ?
#
loop_
_entity_poly.entity_id
_entity_poly.type
_entity_poly.pdbx_seq_one_letter_code
_entity_poly.pdbx_strand_id
1 'polypeptide(L)'
;MRSQGRGEVLVSLCWQPTANRLTVVVLKARNLPKMDVTGLADPYVKMYLLYDGTRIAKKKTHIKKRTLNPVFNESFVFDLPPGAGQGNLDKISLQLLLLDWDRVTKNEVCLLSTSNPPPPVKLL
;
A
#
# COMPACT_ATOMS: atom_id res chain seq x y z
N MET A 1 10.76 -7.19 12.21
CA MET A 1 10.08 -7.03 13.38
C MET A 1 8.63 -7.22 13.16
N ARG A 2 7.98 -7.71 14.09
CA ARG A 2 6.71 -8.05 13.96
C ARG A 2 5.90 -7.05 14.43
N SER A 3 4.95 -6.85 13.83
CA SER A 3 4.15 -5.78 14.17
C SER A 3 3.09 -6.16 15.09
N GLN A 4 3.28 -6.64 16.17
CA GLN A 4 2.32 -6.95 17.08
C GLN A 4 1.06 -6.26 17.01
N GLY A 5 0.01 -6.93 16.66
CA GLY A 5 -1.36 -6.42 16.67
C GLY A 5 -1.62 -5.35 15.65
N ARG A 6 -0.80 -5.26 14.62
CA ARG A 6 -1.02 -4.23 13.66
C ARG A 6 -1.76 -4.63 12.43
N GLY A 7 -2.11 -5.86 12.29
CA GLY A 7 -2.91 -6.30 11.18
C GLY A 7 -2.11 -6.62 9.94
N GLU A 8 -2.82 -6.87 8.87
CA GLU A 8 -2.26 -7.31 7.61
C GLU A 8 -2.95 -6.67 6.45
N VAL A 9 -2.22 -6.41 5.39
CA VAL A 9 -2.80 -5.91 4.15
C VAL A 9 -2.47 -6.92 3.06
N LEU A 10 -3.48 -7.25 2.26
CA LEU A 10 -3.33 -8.21 1.22
C LEU A 10 -3.31 -7.49 -0.10
N VAL A 11 -2.23 -7.60 -0.84
CA VAL A 11 -2.11 -6.97 -2.13
C VAL A 11 -1.60 -7.95 -3.16
N SER A 12 -1.88 -7.67 -4.41
CA SER A 12 -1.40 -8.45 -5.52
C SER A 12 -0.55 -7.54 -6.40
N LEU A 13 0.58 -8.02 -6.82
CA LEU A 13 1.47 -7.26 -7.69
C LEU A 13 1.64 -7.99 -9.01
N CYS A 14 1.57 -7.26 -10.10
CA CYS A 14 1.77 -7.84 -11.41
C CYS A 14 2.69 -6.94 -12.21
N TRP A 15 3.86 -7.45 -12.57
CA TRP A 15 4.81 -6.72 -13.38
C TRP A 15 4.61 -7.12 -14.84
N GLN A 16 4.48 -6.12 -15.68
CA GLN A 16 4.26 -6.34 -17.11
C GLN A 16 5.42 -5.72 -17.89
N PRO A 17 6.44 -6.50 -18.18
CA PRO A 17 7.67 -5.93 -18.78
C PRO A 17 7.45 -5.29 -20.14
N THR A 18 6.62 -5.89 -20.98
CA THR A 18 6.43 -5.33 -22.30
C THR A 18 5.77 -3.97 -22.25
N ALA A 19 4.92 -3.75 -21.29
CA ALA A 19 4.25 -2.46 -21.13
C ALA A 19 5.00 -1.53 -20.17
N ASN A 20 6.06 -2.02 -19.54
CA ASN A 20 6.83 -1.29 -18.55
C ASN A 20 5.92 -0.77 -17.44
N ARG A 21 5.10 -1.65 -16.91
CA ARG A 21 4.01 -1.26 -16.04
C ARG A 21 3.87 -2.21 -14.85
N LEU A 22 3.60 -1.65 -13.70
CA LEU A 22 3.34 -2.43 -12.49
C LEU A 22 1.89 -2.22 -12.09
N THR A 23 1.13 -3.29 -11.97
CA THR A 23 -0.25 -3.22 -11.50
C THR A 23 -0.30 -3.71 -10.07
N VAL A 24 -0.91 -2.93 -9.22
CA VAL A 24 -1.06 -3.25 -7.79
C VAL A 24 -2.54 -3.33 -7.50
N VAL A 25 -2.99 -4.45 -6.97
CA VAL A 25 -4.38 -4.57 -6.55
C VAL A 25 -4.38 -4.64 -5.03
N VAL A 26 -5.02 -3.67 -4.41
CA VAL A 26 -5.17 -3.66 -2.95
C VAL A 26 -6.47 -4.38 -2.66
N LEU A 27 -6.37 -5.58 -2.10
CA LEU A 27 -7.53 -6.42 -1.90
C LEU A 27 -8.25 -6.09 -0.60
N LYS A 28 -7.60 -6.27 0.51
CA LYS A 28 -8.22 -6.01 1.79
C LYS A 28 -7.20 -5.91 2.90
N ALA A 29 -7.63 -5.48 4.04
CA ALA A 29 -6.80 -5.50 5.23
C ALA A 29 -7.63 -6.12 6.35
N ARG A 30 -6.97 -6.57 7.39
CA ARG A 30 -7.69 -7.15 8.53
C ARG A 30 -6.93 -6.94 9.81
N ASN A 31 -7.66 -7.03 10.90
CA ASN A 31 -7.09 -6.94 12.23
C ASN A 31 -6.29 -5.66 12.44
N LEU A 32 -6.78 -4.57 11.91
CA LEU A 32 -6.08 -3.29 12.07
C LEU A 32 -6.16 -2.84 13.51
N PRO A 33 -5.18 -2.06 13.95
CA PRO A 33 -5.20 -1.57 15.32
C PRO A 33 -6.32 -0.55 15.50
N LYS A 34 -6.81 -0.45 16.72
CA LYS A 34 -7.83 0.53 17.02
C LYS A 34 -7.22 1.90 16.97
N MET A 35 -7.84 2.80 16.24
CA MET A 35 -7.27 4.11 15.99
C MET A 35 -8.04 5.26 16.63
N ASP A 36 -9.22 5.02 17.13
CA ASP A 36 -9.98 6.09 17.76
C ASP A 36 -10.64 5.58 19.04
N VAL A 37 -11.35 6.47 19.73
CA VAL A 37 -11.94 6.12 21.01
C VAL A 37 -13.02 5.05 20.90
N THR A 38 -13.60 4.86 19.72
CA THR A 38 -14.62 3.85 19.55
C THR A 38 -13.98 2.50 19.23
N GLY A 39 -12.69 2.47 18.99
CA GLY A 39 -12.02 1.23 18.65
C GLY A 39 -12.09 0.88 17.19
N LEU A 40 -12.56 1.78 16.34
CA LEU A 40 -12.65 1.55 14.91
C LEU A 40 -11.73 2.51 14.17
N ALA A 41 -11.66 2.37 12.88
CA ALA A 41 -10.85 3.21 12.05
C ALA A 41 -11.58 3.48 10.74
N ASP A 42 -11.17 4.50 10.03
CA ASP A 42 -11.65 4.78 8.68
C ASP A 42 -10.43 4.59 7.77
N PRO A 43 -10.05 3.36 7.49
CA PRO A 43 -8.77 3.11 6.85
C PRO A 43 -8.73 3.33 5.35
N TYR A 44 -7.56 3.70 4.88
CA TYR A 44 -7.28 3.69 3.47
C TYR A 44 -5.79 3.42 3.27
N VAL A 45 -5.41 3.05 2.07
CA VAL A 45 -4.02 2.70 1.76
C VAL A 45 -3.48 3.73 0.80
N LYS A 46 -2.32 4.29 1.14
CA LYS A 46 -1.62 5.20 0.25
C LYS A 46 -0.38 4.47 -0.24
N MET A 47 -0.09 4.59 -1.52
CA MET A 47 1.03 3.91 -2.11
C MET A 47 1.95 4.91 -2.78
N TYR A 48 3.24 4.70 -2.61
CA TYR A 48 4.25 5.49 -3.34
C TYR A 48 5.10 4.54 -4.14
N LEU A 49 5.34 4.89 -5.38
CA LEU A 49 6.30 4.17 -6.18
C LEU A 49 7.60 4.97 -6.09
N LEU A 50 8.68 4.28 -5.77
CA LEU A 50 9.98 4.90 -5.65
C LEU A 50 10.92 4.36 -6.71
N TYR A 51 11.75 5.24 -7.26
CA TYR A 51 12.78 4.84 -8.19
C TYR A 51 14.08 5.38 -7.64
N ASP A 52 14.99 4.48 -7.33
CA ASP A 52 16.28 4.82 -6.76
C ASP A 52 16.11 5.71 -5.52
N GLY A 53 15.14 5.36 -4.70
CA GLY A 53 14.89 6.04 -3.43
C GLY A 53 14.03 7.31 -3.52
N THR A 54 13.65 7.70 -4.72
CA THR A 54 12.86 8.92 -4.90
C THR A 54 11.42 8.56 -5.22
N ARG A 55 10.49 9.18 -4.54
CA ARG A 55 9.07 8.98 -4.81
C ARG A 55 8.72 9.60 -6.14
N ILE A 56 8.24 8.81 -7.08
CA ILE A 56 7.90 9.27 -8.41
C ILE A 56 6.42 9.18 -8.74
N ALA A 57 5.65 8.47 -7.93
CA ALA A 57 4.21 8.38 -8.15
C ALA A 57 3.51 8.08 -6.84
N LYS A 58 2.27 8.48 -6.76
CA LYS A 58 1.46 8.27 -5.57
C LYS A 58 0.04 7.93 -5.97
N LYS A 59 -0.55 6.96 -5.29
CA LYS A 59 -1.95 6.60 -5.47
C LYS A 59 -2.53 6.23 -4.11
N LYS A 60 -3.84 6.27 -3.99
CA LYS A 60 -4.48 5.90 -2.74
C LYS A 60 -5.84 5.28 -3.01
N THR A 61 -6.27 4.43 -2.11
CA THR A 61 -7.58 3.81 -2.18
C THR A 61 -8.64 4.77 -1.66
N HIS A 62 -9.89 4.38 -1.81
CA HIS A 62 -10.98 5.07 -1.16
C HIS A 62 -10.91 4.76 0.34
N ILE A 63 -11.50 5.62 1.12
CA ILE A 63 -11.58 5.44 2.56
C ILE A 63 -12.75 4.52 2.87
N LYS A 64 -12.51 3.53 3.74
CA LYS A 64 -13.56 2.64 4.18
C LYS A 64 -13.91 3.04 5.61
N LYS A 65 -15.17 3.23 5.87
CA LYS A 65 -15.57 3.81 7.13
C LYS A 65 -15.81 2.81 8.24
N ARG A 66 -15.34 3.19 9.40
CA ARG A 66 -15.63 2.45 10.64
C ARG A 66 -15.41 0.95 10.58
N THR A 67 -14.24 0.54 10.21
CA THR A 67 -13.94 -0.88 10.12
C THR A 67 -12.46 -1.13 10.37
N LEU A 68 -12.17 -2.26 10.99
CA LEU A 68 -10.79 -2.71 11.16
C LEU A 68 -10.46 -3.83 10.17
N ASN A 69 -11.42 -4.15 9.29
CA ASN A 69 -11.25 -5.20 8.29
C ASN A 69 -11.78 -4.74 6.94
N PRO A 70 -11.18 -3.71 6.37
CA PRO A 70 -11.71 -3.15 5.13
C PRO A 70 -11.44 -4.02 3.91
N VAL A 71 -12.38 -4.00 2.98
CA VAL A 71 -12.22 -4.66 1.70
C VAL A 71 -12.15 -3.56 0.66
N PHE A 72 -11.02 -3.47 -0.02
CA PHE A 72 -10.83 -2.40 -1.00
C PHE A 72 -11.09 -2.88 -2.42
N ASN A 73 -10.47 -3.95 -2.85
CA ASN A 73 -10.59 -4.48 -4.21
C ASN A 73 -10.36 -3.41 -5.26
N GLU A 74 -9.33 -2.64 -5.10
CA GLU A 74 -9.01 -1.55 -6.01
C GLU A 74 -7.71 -1.81 -6.72
N SER A 75 -7.67 -1.50 -8.01
CA SER A 75 -6.53 -1.76 -8.84
C SER A 75 -5.87 -0.46 -9.26
N PHE A 76 -4.55 -0.43 -9.22
CA PHE A 76 -3.79 0.75 -9.56
C PHE A 76 -2.67 0.39 -10.52
N VAL A 77 -2.46 1.22 -11.53
CA VAL A 77 -1.43 0.98 -12.52
C VAL A 77 -0.37 2.05 -12.40
N PHE A 78 0.87 1.63 -12.27
CA PHE A 78 2.00 2.54 -12.24
C PHE A 78 2.82 2.33 -13.52
N ASP A 79 3.02 3.40 -14.28
CA ASP A 79 3.89 3.33 -15.43
C ASP A 79 5.30 3.62 -14.93
N LEU A 80 6.24 2.77 -15.25
CA LEU A 80 7.59 2.93 -14.75
C LEU A 80 8.39 3.84 -15.68
N PRO A 81 9.46 4.46 -15.17
CA PRO A 81 10.30 5.29 -16.01
C PRO A 81 10.91 4.48 -17.13
N PRO A 82 11.21 5.09 -18.26
CA PRO A 82 11.84 4.38 -19.37
C PRO A 82 13.14 3.73 -18.90
N GLY A 83 13.32 2.49 -19.26
CA GLY A 83 14.50 1.74 -18.87
C GLY A 83 14.45 1.10 -17.49
N ALA A 84 13.50 1.47 -16.69
CA ALA A 84 13.44 0.94 -15.32
C ALA A 84 13.27 -0.56 -15.29
N GLY A 85 12.51 -1.11 -16.21
CA GLY A 85 12.27 -2.54 -16.23
C GLY A 85 13.31 -3.33 -16.98
N GLN A 86 14.37 -2.67 -17.47
CA GLN A 86 15.35 -3.36 -18.25
C GLN A 86 16.64 -3.48 -17.49
N GLY A 87 16.65 -4.36 -16.53
CA GLY A 87 17.82 -4.53 -15.73
C GLY A 87 17.89 -3.59 -14.54
N ASN A 88 16.91 -2.71 -14.38
CA ASN A 88 16.91 -1.77 -13.28
C ASN A 88 15.70 -1.93 -12.37
N LEU A 89 15.04 -3.07 -12.43
CA LEU A 89 13.88 -3.29 -11.60
C LEU A 89 14.25 -3.31 -10.11
N ASP A 90 15.47 -3.60 -9.80
CA ASP A 90 15.93 -3.61 -8.42
C ASP A 90 15.95 -2.20 -7.82
N LYS A 91 15.84 -1.17 -8.65
CA LYS A 91 15.78 0.20 -8.14
C LYS A 91 14.35 0.65 -7.88
N ILE A 92 13.39 -0.19 -8.22
CA ILE A 92 11.99 0.12 -8.00
C ILE A 92 11.57 -0.42 -6.63
N SER A 93 10.88 0.39 -5.88
CA SER A 93 10.26 -0.10 -4.64
C SER A 93 8.89 0.49 -4.50
N LEU A 94 8.05 -0.19 -3.77
CA LEU A 94 6.68 0.23 -3.53
C LEU A 94 6.51 0.39 -2.03
N GLN A 95 6.08 1.55 -1.61
CA GLN A 95 5.81 1.83 -0.22
C GLN A 95 4.31 1.88 -0.01
N LEU A 96 3.82 1.09 0.92
CA LEU A 96 2.41 1.06 1.26
C LEU A 96 2.24 1.59 2.67
N LEU A 97 1.36 2.54 2.82
CA LEU A 97 1.05 3.11 4.12
C LEU A 97 -0.43 2.92 4.38
N LEU A 98 -0.75 2.32 5.50
CA LEU A 98 -2.13 2.17 5.89
C LEU A 98 -2.43 3.30 6.85
N LEU A 99 -3.41 4.10 6.52
CA LEU A 99 -3.71 5.32 7.26
C LEU A 99 -5.14 5.29 7.76
N ASP A 100 -5.38 6.01 8.82
CA ASP A 100 -6.72 6.20 9.34
C ASP A 100 -7.12 7.63 9.02
N TRP A 101 -8.22 7.79 8.30
CA TRP A 101 -8.69 9.11 7.94
C TRP A 101 -9.24 9.80 9.18
N ASP A 102 -8.74 10.98 9.46
CA ASP A 102 -9.20 11.73 10.61
C ASP A 102 -9.21 13.19 10.21
N ARG A 103 -10.37 13.79 10.16
CA ARG A 103 -10.48 15.16 9.73
C ARG A 103 -9.95 16.15 10.73
N VAL A 104 -9.75 15.76 11.94
CA VAL A 104 -9.27 16.68 12.95
C VAL A 104 -7.75 16.68 13.05
N THR A 105 -7.17 15.49 13.17
CA THR A 105 -5.74 15.37 13.34
C THR A 105 -5.05 14.94 12.07
N LYS A 106 -5.72 15.02 10.97
CA LYS A 106 -5.23 14.56 9.70
C LYS A 106 -5.16 13.08 9.77
N ASN A 107 -4.15 12.47 9.29
CA ASN A 107 -4.11 11.03 9.26
C ASN A 107 -3.01 10.50 10.09
N GLU A 108 -3.27 9.43 10.81
CA GLU A 108 -2.25 8.78 11.55
C GLU A 108 -1.81 7.58 10.82
N VAL A 109 -0.53 7.37 10.70
CA VAL A 109 0.00 6.21 10.04
C VAL A 109 -0.21 4.99 10.90
N CYS A 110 -0.95 4.05 10.40
CA CYS A 110 -1.20 2.86 11.14
C CYS A 110 -0.04 1.96 11.09
N LEU A 111 0.67 1.91 9.98
CA LEU A 111 1.81 1.14 10.10
C LEU A 111 2.53 0.64 8.93
N LEU A 112 2.13 0.41 7.88
CA LEU A 112 2.82 -0.51 7.08
C LEU A 112 3.56 0.07 5.95
N SER A 113 4.81 -0.19 5.81
CA SER A 113 5.48 0.18 4.59
C SER A 113 6.31 -0.99 4.10
N THR A 114 6.45 -1.09 2.80
CA THR A 114 7.28 -2.13 2.23
C THR A 114 8.54 -1.48 1.71
N SER A 115 9.60 -2.24 1.65
CA SER A 115 10.85 -1.74 1.14
C SER A 115 11.24 -2.53 -0.08
N ASN A 116 12.36 -2.22 -0.65
CA ASN A 116 12.83 -2.88 -1.84
C ASN A 116 13.89 -3.89 -1.48
N PRO A 117 13.74 -5.15 -1.82
CA PRO A 117 12.57 -5.66 -2.53
C PRO A 117 11.38 -5.71 -1.60
N PRO A 118 10.20 -5.62 -2.12
CA PRO A 118 9.03 -5.66 -1.25
C PRO A 118 8.89 -7.03 -0.63
N PRO A 119 8.32 -7.11 0.54
CA PRO A 119 8.12 -8.40 1.17
C PRO A 119 7.13 -9.23 0.38
N PRO A 120 7.14 -10.53 0.62
CA PRO A 120 6.18 -11.38 -0.07
C PRO A 120 4.77 -10.94 0.21
N VAL A 121 3.95 -11.04 -0.80
CA VAL A 121 2.58 -10.62 -0.69
C VAL A 121 1.71 -11.82 -0.43
N LYS A 122 0.73 -11.67 0.43
CA LYS A 122 -0.19 -12.74 0.66
C LYS A 122 -1.30 -12.58 -0.33
N LEU A 123 -1.57 -13.62 -1.09
CA LEU A 123 -2.65 -13.59 -2.06
C LEU A 123 -3.85 -14.32 -1.49
N LEU A 124 -4.98 -13.84 -1.81
CA LEU A 124 -6.21 -14.49 -1.35
C LEU A 124 -6.54 -15.70 -2.17
#